data_f57990df023b077e89d958b6ef8248cd
#
_entry.id   f57990df023b077e89d958b6ef8248cd
#
_cell.length_a   1.000
_cell.length_b   1.000
_cell.length_c   1.000
_cell.angle_alpha   90.00
_cell.angle_beta   90.00
_cell.angle_gamma   90.00
#
_symmetry.space_group_name_H-M   'P 1'
#
loop_
_entity.id
_entity.type
_entity.pdbx_description
1 polymer ?
#
loop_
_entity_poly.entity_id
_entity_poly.type
_entity_poly.pdbx_seq_one_letter_code
_entity_poly.pdbx_strand_id
1 'polypeptide(L)'
;IPPRVMSTPVFQGRISSAKGHLGAFQVNVMEFDAASPSVRAGLEFTGAGQSGSLECDLILDIRGDTPLFPAPEKRDGYFNPDPGNPVAVLDALLELVDLVGTFDKPRYVDYDPAICAHGNSGIIGCTKCIDNCPTSAITPDGDKVAYDPYVCAGCGTCASICPTGAAKYTLPAGDSIYERLRSLLTTYREAGGKNPQLLIHNASWGEDMVAAMARTSDG
;
A
#
# COMPACT_ATOMS: atom_id res chain seq x y z
N ILE A 1 -32.65 -23.03 -11.71
CA ILE A 1 -33.57 -22.03 -11.15
C ILE A 1 -32.74 -21.24 -10.20
N PRO A 2 -32.49 -19.92 -10.42
CA PRO A 2 -31.79 -19.12 -9.45
C PRO A 2 -32.54 -19.09 -8.10
N PRO A 3 -31.84 -19.05 -6.99
CA PRO A 3 -32.49 -18.99 -5.68
C PRO A 3 -33.41 -17.76 -5.60
N ARG A 4 -34.56 -17.92 -4.95
CA ARG A 4 -35.54 -16.83 -4.77
C ARG A 4 -35.00 -15.63 -3.97
N VAL A 5 -33.93 -15.85 -3.24
CA VAL A 5 -33.19 -14.81 -2.50
C VAL A 5 -31.75 -14.95 -2.90
N MET A 6 -31.20 -13.89 -3.47
CA MET A 6 -29.77 -13.82 -3.76
C MET A 6 -29.03 -13.62 -2.45
N SER A 7 -28.23 -14.61 -2.05
CA SER A 7 -27.37 -14.51 -0.87
C SER A 7 -26.21 -13.54 -1.09
N THR A 8 -25.88 -13.29 -2.36
CA THR A 8 -24.83 -12.35 -2.76
C THR A 8 -25.46 -11.27 -3.62
N PRO A 9 -25.38 -9.98 -3.23
CA PRO A 9 -25.92 -8.89 -4.03
C PRO A 9 -25.13 -8.76 -5.33
N VAL A 10 -25.85 -8.58 -6.45
CA VAL A 10 -25.27 -8.33 -7.78
C VAL A 10 -25.77 -7.00 -8.29
N PHE A 11 -24.82 -6.19 -8.74
CA PHE A 11 -25.07 -4.85 -9.26
C PHE A 11 -24.45 -4.70 -10.65
N GLN A 12 -25.09 -3.90 -11.49
CA GLN A 12 -24.52 -3.41 -12.74
C GLN A 12 -24.09 -1.96 -12.53
N GLY A 13 -23.02 -1.54 -13.21
CA GLY A 13 -22.58 -0.14 -13.18
C GLY A 13 -21.16 0.02 -13.67
N ARG A 14 -20.74 1.26 -13.79
CA ARG A 14 -19.37 1.65 -14.15
C ARG A 14 -18.67 2.25 -12.95
N ILE A 15 -17.56 1.66 -12.53
CA ILE A 15 -16.75 2.21 -11.43
C ILE A 15 -16.11 3.52 -11.91
N SER A 16 -16.35 4.60 -11.18
CA SER A 16 -15.79 5.92 -11.44
C SER A 16 -14.54 6.21 -10.60
N SER A 17 -14.51 5.75 -9.36
CA SER A 17 -13.37 5.90 -8.46
C SER A 17 -13.42 4.90 -7.32
N ALA A 18 -12.26 4.64 -6.72
CA ALA A 18 -12.15 3.89 -5.48
C ALA A 18 -11.18 4.61 -4.54
N LYS A 19 -11.43 4.52 -3.24
CA LYS A 19 -10.55 5.05 -2.18
C LYS A 19 -10.63 4.18 -0.94
N GLY A 20 -9.74 4.41 0.03
CA GLY A 20 -9.73 3.67 1.28
C GLY A 20 -8.59 2.65 1.36
N HIS A 21 -8.73 1.67 2.22
CA HIS A 21 -7.73 0.68 2.58
C HIS A 21 -8.41 -0.64 2.98
N LEU A 22 -7.63 -1.67 3.26
CA LEU A 22 -8.11 -2.95 3.80
C LEU A 22 -9.08 -2.72 4.97
N GLY A 23 -10.28 -3.28 4.88
CA GLY A 23 -11.36 -3.13 5.86
C GLY A 23 -12.20 -1.84 5.72
N ALA A 24 -11.85 -0.92 4.80
CA ALA A 24 -12.57 0.35 4.62
C ALA A 24 -12.41 0.93 3.21
N PHE A 25 -12.64 0.12 2.19
CA PHE A 25 -12.72 0.61 0.82
C PHE A 25 -14.09 1.24 0.53
N GLN A 26 -14.07 2.30 -0.25
CA GLN A 26 -15.26 2.93 -0.82
C GLN A 26 -15.13 3.00 -2.34
N VAL A 27 -16.10 2.40 -3.04
CA VAL A 27 -16.14 2.34 -4.50
C VAL A 27 -17.35 3.13 -4.99
N ASN A 28 -17.11 4.15 -5.81
CA ASN A 28 -18.16 4.95 -6.43
C ASN A 28 -18.51 4.37 -7.80
N VAL A 29 -19.80 4.18 -8.04
CA VAL A 29 -20.33 3.54 -9.24
C VAL A 29 -21.34 4.47 -9.90
N MET A 30 -21.20 4.67 -11.20
CA MET A 30 -22.17 5.36 -12.05
C MET A 30 -23.05 4.33 -12.76
N GLU A 31 -24.25 4.74 -13.15
CA GLU A 31 -25.23 3.85 -13.81
C GLU A 31 -25.52 2.61 -12.95
N PHE A 32 -25.59 2.83 -11.63
CA PHE A 32 -25.73 1.80 -10.63
C PHE A 32 -27.15 1.23 -10.60
N ASP A 33 -27.27 -0.07 -10.74
CA ASP A 33 -28.55 -0.76 -10.68
C ASP A 33 -28.40 -2.15 -10.03
N ALA A 34 -29.39 -2.54 -9.24
CA ALA A 34 -29.41 -3.84 -8.60
C ALA A 34 -30.11 -4.88 -9.50
N ALA A 35 -29.59 -6.09 -9.52
CA ALA A 35 -30.22 -7.18 -10.25
C ALA A 35 -31.61 -7.50 -9.69
N SER A 36 -32.60 -7.63 -10.57
CA SER A 36 -33.94 -8.07 -10.20
C SER A 36 -33.92 -9.55 -9.78
N PRO A 37 -34.42 -9.92 -8.58
CA PRO A 37 -34.38 -11.29 -8.08
C PRO A 37 -35.34 -12.26 -8.78
N SER A 38 -36.19 -11.80 -9.73
CA SER A 38 -37.35 -12.53 -10.20
C SER A 38 -37.21 -13.09 -11.60
N VAL A 39 -36.03 -13.08 -12.24
CA VAL A 39 -35.88 -13.45 -13.66
C VAL A 39 -35.42 -14.90 -13.86
N ARG A 40 -36.15 -15.66 -14.66
CA ARG A 40 -35.83 -17.08 -14.98
C ARG A 40 -34.70 -17.25 -16.01
N ALA A 41 -34.43 -16.22 -16.81
CA ALA A 41 -33.54 -16.32 -17.96
C ALA A 41 -32.15 -15.74 -17.77
N GLY A 42 -31.87 -15.06 -16.61
CA GLY A 42 -30.60 -14.39 -16.34
C GLY A 42 -30.77 -13.27 -15.34
N LEU A 43 -29.76 -12.44 -15.25
CA LEU A 43 -29.78 -11.20 -14.45
C LEU A 43 -30.40 -10.09 -15.30
N GLU A 44 -31.48 -9.46 -14.82
CA GLU A 44 -32.04 -8.25 -15.41
C GLU A 44 -31.84 -7.07 -14.49
N PHE A 45 -31.48 -5.94 -15.08
CA PHE A 45 -31.25 -4.67 -14.40
C PHE A 45 -32.26 -3.65 -14.89
N THR A 46 -32.85 -2.87 -14.00
CA THR A 46 -33.97 -1.98 -14.30
C THR A 46 -33.55 -0.67 -14.96
N GLY A 47 -32.25 -0.37 -14.99
CA GLY A 47 -31.69 0.77 -15.75
C GLY A 47 -31.97 2.13 -15.11
N ALA A 48 -32.03 2.22 -13.79
CA ALA A 48 -32.37 3.47 -13.09
C ALA A 48 -31.29 4.57 -13.22
N GLY A 49 -30.07 4.23 -13.67
CA GLY A 49 -29.02 5.17 -14.03
C GLY A 49 -28.52 6.10 -12.89
N GLN A 50 -28.74 5.71 -11.64
CA GLN A 50 -28.32 6.47 -10.48
C GLN A 50 -26.82 6.26 -10.17
N SER A 51 -26.20 7.22 -9.49
CA SER A 51 -24.88 7.02 -8.92
C SER A 51 -25.00 6.40 -7.53
N GLY A 52 -24.12 5.44 -7.21
CA GLY A 52 -24.09 4.77 -5.93
C GLY A 52 -22.68 4.72 -5.36
N SER A 53 -22.58 4.48 -4.06
CA SER A 53 -21.33 4.19 -3.39
C SER A 53 -21.47 2.87 -2.63
N LEU A 54 -20.48 2.01 -2.77
CA LEU A 54 -20.38 0.73 -2.09
C LEU A 54 -19.21 0.77 -1.11
N GLU A 55 -19.41 0.22 0.08
CA GLU A 55 -18.35 0.01 1.07
C GLU A 55 -18.03 -1.49 1.11
N CYS A 56 -16.74 -1.82 1.16
CA CYS A 56 -16.26 -3.19 1.22
C CYS A 56 -14.90 -3.29 1.91
N ASP A 57 -14.63 -4.44 2.49
CA ASP A 57 -13.38 -4.70 3.20
C ASP A 57 -12.24 -5.05 2.24
N LEU A 58 -12.56 -5.71 1.13
CA LEU A 58 -11.64 -6.26 0.14
C LEU A 58 -12.15 -5.98 -1.27
N ILE A 59 -11.23 -5.85 -2.22
CA ILE A 59 -11.56 -5.67 -3.64
C ILE A 59 -10.78 -6.69 -4.47
N LEU A 60 -11.49 -7.53 -5.22
CA LEU A 60 -10.95 -8.33 -6.31
C LEU A 60 -11.37 -7.69 -7.64
N ASP A 61 -10.44 -7.01 -8.28
CA ASP A 61 -10.67 -6.33 -9.56
C ASP A 61 -10.23 -7.23 -10.73
N ILE A 62 -11.20 -7.81 -11.42
CA ILE A 62 -11.00 -8.69 -12.58
C ILE A 62 -11.51 -8.06 -13.88
N ARG A 63 -11.59 -6.73 -13.95
CA ARG A 63 -12.11 -6.03 -15.15
C ARG A 63 -11.15 -6.13 -16.34
N GLY A 64 -9.84 -6.34 -16.10
CA GLY A 64 -8.81 -6.30 -17.13
C GLY A 64 -8.46 -4.89 -17.62
N ASP A 65 -8.98 -3.87 -16.97
CA ASP A 65 -8.72 -2.45 -17.23
C ASP A 65 -7.60 -1.90 -16.36
N THR A 66 -7.33 -0.60 -16.51
CA THR A 66 -6.41 0.14 -15.63
C THR A 66 -6.79 -0.08 -14.16
N PRO A 67 -5.82 -0.44 -13.29
CA PRO A 67 -6.07 -0.64 -11.87
C PRO A 67 -6.76 0.55 -11.21
N LEU A 68 -7.64 0.28 -10.26
CA LEU A 68 -8.31 1.34 -9.48
C LEU A 68 -7.32 2.14 -8.64
N PHE A 69 -6.23 1.50 -8.22
CA PHE A 69 -5.13 2.12 -7.49
C PHE A 69 -3.84 1.94 -8.30
N PRO A 70 -3.49 2.93 -9.15
CA PRO A 70 -2.36 2.83 -10.10
C PRO A 70 -0.98 3.05 -9.45
N ALA A 71 -0.89 3.03 -8.12
CA ALA A 71 0.37 3.17 -7.41
C ALA A 71 1.33 1.99 -7.73
N PRO A 72 2.66 2.20 -7.80
CA PRO A 72 3.64 1.15 -8.03
C PRO A 72 3.62 0.08 -6.92
N GLU A 73 3.23 0.45 -5.70
CA GLU A 73 3.00 -0.48 -4.62
C GLU A 73 1.51 -0.75 -4.46
N LYS A 74 1.14 -2.03 -4.48
CA LYS A 74 -0.25 -2.46 -4.32
C LYS A 74 -0.75 -2.08 -2.92
N ARG A 75 -2.03 -1.70 -2.87
CA ARG A 75 -2.71 -1.42 -1.61
C ARG A 75 -3.18 -2.72 -0.97
N ASP A 76 -2.91 -2.92 0.32
CA ASP A 76 -3.38 -4.11 1.02
C ASP A 76 -4.90 -4.28 0.85
N GLY A 77 -5.35 -5.52 0.59
CA GLY A 77 -6.75 -5.83 0.36
C GLY A 77 -7.30 -5.50 -1.04
N TYR A 78 -6.48 -4.95 -1.94
CA TYR A 78 -6.81 -4.74 -3.34
C TYR A 78 -6.03 -5.68 -4.24
N PHE A 79 -6.74 -6.52 -4.98
CA PHE A 79 -6.20 -7.50 -5.92
C PHE A 79 -6.66 -7.19 -7.33
N ASN A 80 -5.71 -7.14 -8.27
CA ASN A 80 -6.00 -6.90 -9.68
C ASN A 80 -5.21 -7.91 -10.54
N PRO A 81 -5.57 -9.21 -10.48
CA PRO A 81 -4.99 -10.23 -11.35
C PRO A 81 -5.46 -10.05 -12.80
N ASP A 82 -4.65 -10.51 -13.75
CA ASP A 82 -5.08 -10.61 -15.15
C ASP A 82 -6.25 -11.62 -15.27
N PRO A 83 -7.44 -11.17 -15.68
CA PRO A 83 -8.60 -12.06 -15.83
C PRO A 83 -8.40 -13.13 -16.90
N GLY A 84 -7.48 -12.95 -17.85
CA GLY A 84 -7.08 -13.93 -18.84
C GLY A 84 -6.18 -15.04 -18.29
N ASN A 85 -5.68 -14.90 -17.06
CA ASN A 85 -4.84 -15.88 -16.39
C ASN A 85 -5.58 -16.52 -15.19
N PRO A 86 -6.22 -17.71 -15.37
CA PRO A 86 -6.96 -18.37 -14.30
C PRO A 86 -6.12 -18.71 -13.07
N VAL A 87 -4.83 -18.96 -13.23
CA VAL A 87 -3.92 -19.26 -12.12
C VAL A 87 -3.75 -18.02 -11.25
N ALA A 88 -3.46 -16.85 -11.86
CA ALA A 88 -3.33 -15.59 -11.13
C ALA A 88 -4.64 -15.20 -10.39
N VAL A 89 -5.79 -15.48 -10.98
CA VAL A 89 -7.09 -15.25 -10.33
C VAL A 89 -7.28 -16.20 -9.14
N LEU A 90 -6.90 -17.47 -9.29
CA LEU A 90 -6.99 -18.45 -8.19
C LEU A 90 -6.04 -18.10 -7.05
N ASP A 91 -4.80 -17.70 -7.35
CA ASP A 91 -3.83 -17.27 -6.34
C ASP A 91 -4.36 -16.05 -5.56
N ALA A 92 -4.92 -15.06 -6.25
CA ALA A 92 -5.55 -13.91 -5.60
C ALA A 92 -6.75 -14.31 -4.71
N LEU A 93 -7.55 -15.29 -5.12
CA LEU A 93 -8.66 -15.80 -4.31
C LEU A 93 -8.16 -16.52 -3.04
N LEU A 94 -7.07 -17.27 -3.12
CA LEU A 94 -6.47 -17.94 -1.97
C LEU A 94 -5.91 -16.91 -0.98
N GLU A 95 -5.22 -15.87 -1.46
CA GLU A 95 -4.75 -14.78 -0.61
C GLU A 95 -5.91 -14.02 0.06
N LEU A 96 -7.01 -13.80 -0.66
CA LEU A 96 -8.22 -13.15 -0.10
C LEU A 96 -8.84 -13.92 1.06
N VAL A 97 -8.83 -15.26 1.01
CA VAL A 97 -9.38 -16.11 2.09
C VAL A 97 -8.60 -15.93 3.39
N ASP A 98 -7.29 -15.67 3.29
CA ASP A 98 -6.43 -15.47 4.45
C ASP A 98 -6.60 -14.07 5.10
N LEU A 99 -7.28 -13.14 4.39
CA LEU A 99 -7.55 -11.79 4.87
C LEU A 99 -8.87 -11.67 5.67
N VAL A 100 -9.29 -12.75 6.33
CA VAL A 100 -10.46 -12.76 7.23
C VAL A 100 -9.99 -12.60 8.68
N GLY A 101 -10.35 -11.48 9.32
CA GLY A 101 -9.97 -11.24 10.72
C GLY A 101 -9.64 -9.77 11.00
N THR A 102 -8.93 -9.55 12.09
CA THR A 102 -8.42 -8.23 12.49
C THR A 102 -6.91 -8.19 12.26
N PHE A 103 -6.44 -7.18 11.56
CA PHE A 103 -5.04 -7.03 11.20
C PHE A 103 -4.49 -5.73 11.78
N ASP A 104 -3.34 -5.82 12.46
CA ASP A 104 -2.60 -4.66 12.93
C ASP A 104 -1.66 -4.17 11.83
N LYS A 105 -1.81 -2.91 11.41
CA LYS A 105 -0.90 -2.30 10.46
C LYS A 105 0.14 -1.46 11.20
N PRO A 106 1.45 -1.71 10.99
CA PRO A 106 2.50 -0.93 11.63
C PRO A 106 2.46 0.53 11.16
N ARG A 107 2.76 1.44 12.07
CA ARG A 107 2.99 2.85 11.74
C ARG A 107 4.43 3.02 11.26
N TYR A 108 4.60 3.20 9.95
CA TYR A 108 5.93 3.29 9.32
C TYR A 108 6.60 4.65 9.45
N VAL A 109 5.82 5.72 9.62
CA VAL A 109 6.31 7.09 9.59
C VAL A 109 5.83 7.83 10.84
N ASP A 110 6.76 8.45 11.54
CA ASP A 110 6.49 9.46 12.54
C ASP A 110 6.64 10.85 11.91
N TYR A 111 5.80 11.80 12.34
CA TYR A 111 5.72 13.12 11.75
C TYR A 111 5.70 14.20 12.82
N ASP A 112 6.65 15.11 12.71
CA ASP A 112 6.76 16.29 13.56
C ASP A 112 6.26 17.54 12.81
N PRO A 113 5.03 18.01 13.10
CA PRO A 113 4.47 19.17 12.45
C PRO A 113 5.20 20.48 12.79
N ALA A 114 5.94 20.54 13.90
CA ALA A 114 6.60 21.77 14.34
C ALA A 114 7.71 22.21 13.38
N ILE A 115 8.42 21.25 12.76
CA ILE A 115 9.51 21.52 11.84
C ILE A 115 9.13 21.31 10.36
N CYS A 116 7.85 21.03 10.08
CA CYS A 116 7.39 20.85 8.71
C CYS A 116 7.38 22.16 7.93
N ALA A 117 7.97 22.15 6.73
CA ALA A 117 8.04 23.28 5.83
C ALA A 117 6.90 23.30 4.78
N HIS A 118 5.79 22.55 5.00
CA HIS A 118 4.69 22.49 4.05
C HIS A 118 4.03 23.85 3.85
N GLY A 119 3.73 24.53 4.93
CA GLY A 119 3.10 25.85 4.86
C GLY A 119 3.33 26.69 6.09
N ASN A 120 3.11 27.99 5.93
CA ASN A 120 3.10 28.98 7.00
C ASN A 120 2.15 30.11 6.61
N SER A 121 1.21 30.42 7.49
CA SER A 121 0.25 31.53 7.30
C SER A 121 -0.56 31.40 5.98
N GLY A 122 -0.92 30.17 5.59
CA GLY A 122 -1.67 29.88 4.37
C GLY A 122 -0.85 29.91 3.09
N ILE A 123 0.48 30.07 3.17
CA ILE A 123 1.38 30.02 2.00
C ILE A 123 2.00 28.62 1.92
N ILE A 124 1.73 27.91 0.84
CA ILE A 124 2.29 26.59 0.58
C ILE A 124 3.75 26.71 0.17
N GLY A 125 4.63 26.00 0.88
CA GLY A 125 6.07 25.96 0.61
C GLY A 125 6.50 24.61 0.03
N CYS A 126 6.59 23.57 0.86
CA CYS A 126 7.12 22.26 0.49
C CYS A 126 6.02 21.24 0.26
N THR A 127 6.02 20.58 -0.91
CA THR A 127 5.06 19.49 -1.27
C THR A 127 5.74 18.15 -1.52
N LYS A 128 7.05 18.04 -1.28
CA LYS A 128 7.85 16.88 -1.69
C LYS A 128 7.29 15.53 -1.26
N CYS A 129 6.87 15.41 0.00
CA CYS A 129 6.33 14.14 0.50
C CYS A 129 4.96 13.80 -0.12
N ILE A 130 4.14 14.80 -0.42
CA ILE A 130 2.83 14.62 -1.09
C ILE A 130 3.05 14.14 -2.52
N ASP A 131 3.88 14.88 -3.28
CA ASP A 131 4.09 14.64 -4.71
C ASP A 131 4.76 13.29 -5.01
N ASN A 132 5.53 12.77 -4.05
CA ASN A 132 6.27 11.51 -4.19
C ASN A 132 5.67 10.33 -3.41
N CYS A 133 4.49 10.48 -2.81
CA CYS A 133 3.84 9.37 -2.13
C CYS A 133 3.14 8.45 -3.15
N PRO A 134 3.61 7.20 -3.35
CA PRO A 134 3.06 6.34 -4.39
C PRO A 134 1.62 5.90 -4.11
N THR A 135 1.21 5.85 -2.84
CA THR A 135 -0.13 5.45 -2.42
C THR A 135 -1.06 6.61 -2.11
N SER A 136 -0.58 7.86 -2.26
CA SER A 136 -1.33 9.07 -1.88
C SER A 136 -1.79 9.07 -0.41
N ALA A 137 -0.97 8.47 0.47
CA ALA A 137 -1.22 8.42 1.92
C ALA A 137 -0.96 9.77 2.62
N ILE A 138 -0.47 10.77 1.91
CA ILE A 138 -0.11 12.08 2.47
C ILE A 138 -0.92 13.14 1.76
N THR A 139 -1.66 13.90 2.54
CA THR A 139 -2.53 14.98 2.03
C THR A 139 -2.23 16.31 2.72
N PRO A 140 -2.49 17.45 2.06
CA PRO A 140 -2.43 18.75 2.71
C PRO A 140 -3.44 18.84 3.87
N ASP A 141 -3.02 19.45 4.97
CA ASP A 141 -3.86 19.77 6.13
C ASP A 141 -3.51 21.17 6.65
N GLY A 142 -4.06 22.19 6.01
CA GLY A 142 -3.71 23.58 6.26
C GLY A 142 -2.24 23.87 6.00
N ASP A 143 -1.54 24.41 7.01
CA ASP A 143 -0.09 24.67 6.94
C ASP A 143 0.77 23.41 7.15
N LYS A 144 0.17 22.25 7.34
CA LYS A 144 0.82 20.97 7.62
C LYS A 144 0.34 19.89 6.68
N VAL A 145 0.83 18.68 6.87
CA VAL A 145 0.37 17.50 6.12
C VAL A 145 -0.22 16.47 7.09
N ALA A 146 -1.22 15.75 6.60
CA ALA A 146 -1.79 14.60 7.29
C ALA A 146 -1.25 13.31 6.66
N TYR A 147 -0.96 12.31 7.50
CA TYR A 147 -0.54 10.97 7.11
C TYR A 147 -1.65 9.98 7.41
N ASP A 148 -2.11 9.26 6.41
CA ASP A 148 -3.00 8.12 6.59
C ASP A 148 -2.16 6.84 6.79
N PRO A 149 -2.07 6.30 8.02
CA PRO A 149 -1.26 5.12 8.30
C PRO A 149 -1.81 3.85 7.64
N TYR A 150 -3.12 3.79 7.38
CA TYR A 150 -3.77 2.63 6.77
C TYR A 150 -3.52 2.55 5.26
N VAL A 151 -3.36 3.70 4.61
CA VAL A 151 -3.01 3.80 3.17
C VAL A 151 -1.51 3.69 2.94
N CYS A 152 -0.69 4.05 3.95
CA CYS A 152 0.77 4.06 3.84
C CYS A 152 1.33 2.66 3.54
N ALA A 153 2.11 2.51 2.48
CA ALA A 153 2.78 1.26 2.11
C ALA A 153 4.16 1.04 2.78
N GLY A 154 4.63 1.99 3.60
CA GLY A 154 5.90 1.83 4.30
C GLY A 154 7.16 1.97 3.43
N CYS A 155 7.07 2.57 2.25
CA CYS A 155 8.21 2.68 1.32
C CYS A 155 9.34 3.62 1.77
N GLY A 156 9.10 4.49 2.77
CA GLY A 156 10.11 5.40 3.33
C GLY A 156 10.48 6.62 2.47
N THR A 157 9.94 6.75 1.26
CA THR A 157 10.26 7.86 0.34
C THR A 157 10.07 9.22 0.98
N CYS A 158 8.94 9.44 1.68
CA CYS A 158 8.67 10.72 2.36
C CYS A 158 9.72 11.10 3.40
N ALA A 159 10.25 10.12 4.14
CA ALA A 159 11.30 10.37 5.12
C ALA A 159 12.65 10.69 4.45
N SER A 160 12.97 10.01 3.35
CA SER A 160 14.25 10.20 2.63
C SER A 160 14.36 11.56 1.94
N ILE A 161 13.24 12.12 1.45
CA ILE A 161 13.21 13.40 0.71
C ILE A 161 12.82 14.61 1.59
N CYS A 162 12.47 14.40 2.86
CA CYS A 162 12.06 15.48 3.76
C CYS A 162 13.23 16.40 4.09
N PRO A 163 13.23 17.70 3.66
CA PRO A 163 14.38 18.58 3.84
C PRO A 163 14.58 19.01 5.29
N THR A 164 13.53 18.92 6.12
CA THR A 164 13.57 19.33 7.52
C THR A 164 13.66 18.15 8.50
N GLY A 165 13.53 16.92 7.99
CA GLY A 165 13.43 15.74 8.84
C GLY A 165 12.12 15.65 9.64
N ALA A 166 11.07 16.37 9.22
CA ALA A 166 9.75 16.29 9.85
C ALA A 166 9.12 14.91 9.71
N ALA A 167 9.34 14.25 8.58
CA ALA A 167 8.97 12.87 8.37
C ALA A 167 10.14 11.94 8.72
N LYS A 168 9.93 11.00 9.64
CA LYS A 168 10.94 10.02 10.09
C LYS A 168 10.42 8.61 9.89
N TYR A 169 11.25 7.74 9.31
CA TYR A 169 10.92 6.33 9.21
C TYR A 169 11.17 5.63 10.55
N THR A 170 10.22 4.81 10.99
CA THR A 170 10.22 4.23 12.34
C THR A 170 10.32 2.71 12.39
N LEU A 171 10.30 2.02 11.25
CA LEU A 171 10.31 0.55 11.21
C LEU A 171 11.34 -0.02 10.22
N PRO A 172 12.58 -0.28 10.67
CA PRO A 172 13.13 0.04 11.99
C PRO A 172 13.47 1.53 12.15
N ALA A 173 13.45 2.01 13.38
CA ALA A 173 13.88 3.35 13.70
C ALA A 173 15.39 3.52 13.43
N GLY A 174 15.80 4.72 12.99
CA GLY A 174 17.19 5.01 12.67
C GLY A 174 18.17 4.70 13.80
N ASP A 175 17.79 5.05 15.02
CA ASP A 175 18.59 4.77 16.23
C ASP A 175 18.80 3.25 16.43
N SER A 176 17.81 2.43 16.16
CA SER A 176 17.92 0.96 16.24
C SER A 176 18.92 0.41 15.22
N ILE A 177 18.93 0.97 14.00
CA ILE A 177 19.91 0.60 12.97
C ILE A 177 21.31 1.02 13.42
N TYR A 178 21.44 2.24 13.92
CA TYR A 178 22.72 2.77 14.39
C TYR A 178 23.31 1.91 15.52
N GLU A 179 22.51 1.55 16.52
CA GLU A 179 22.98 0.73 17.65
C GLU A 179 23.37 -0.68 17.21
N ARG A 180 22.65 -1.28 16.26
CA ARG A 180 23.03 -2.57 15.67
C ARG A 180 24.34 -2.49 14.92
N LEU A 181 24.56 -1.47 14.11
CA LEU A 181 25.81 -1.26 13.38
C LEU A 181 26.98 -0.99 14.33
N ARG A 182 26.75 -0.17 15.36
CA ARG A 182 27.74 0.11 16.40
C ARG A 182 28.16 -1.18 17.12
N SER A 183 27.20 -1.97 17.56
CA SER A 183 27.47 -3.26 18.22
C SER A 183 28.27 -4.19 17.31
N LEU A 184 27.86 -4.34 16.04
CA LEU A 184 28.54 -5.17 15.04
C LEU A 184 30.00 -4.75 14.87
N LEU A 185 30.25 -3.45 14.64
CA LEU A 185 31.60 -2.93 14.41
C LEU A 185 32.49 -2.98 15.65
N THR A 186 31.91 -2.81 16.84
CA THR A 186 32.63 -2.94 18.11
C THR A 186 33.07 -4.38 18.32
N THR A 187 32.16 -5.35 18.18
CA THR A 187 32.45 -6.77 18.30
C THR A 187 33.50 -7.23 17.28
N TYR A 188 33.41 -6.75 16.03
CA TYR A 188 34.39 -7.03 14.98
C TYR A 188 35.79 -6.57 15.37
N ARG A 189 35.91 -5.35 15.93
CA ARG A 189 37.21 -4.80 16.40
C ARG A 189 37.76 -5.55 17.61
N GLU A 190 36.91 -5.89 18.57
CA GLU A 190 37.28 -6.65 19.77
C GLU A 190 37.78 -8.07 19.40
N ALA A 191 37.21 -8.63 18.33
CA ALA A 191 37.67 -9.89 17.76
C ALA A 191 38.98 -9.79 16.94
N GLY A 192 39.62 -8.62 16.91
CA GLY A 192 40.87 -8.37 16.19
C GLY A 192 40.71 -7.94 14.74
N GLY A 193 39.47 -7.65 14.28
CA GLY A 193 39.21 -7.19 12.93
C GLY A 193 39.77 -5.79 12.66
N LYS A 194 40.33 -5.59 11.46
CA LYS A 194 40.94 -4.34 11.02
C LYS A 194 40.24 -3.83 9.76
N ASN A 195 40.16 -2.50 9.63
CA ASN A 195 39.63 -1.83 8.44
C ASN A 195 38.23 -2.32 8.00
N PRO A 196 37.21 -2.26 8.88
CA PRO A 196 35.87 -2.75 8.53
C PRO A 196 35.31 -1.98 7.33
N GLN A 197 34.75 -2.72 6.37
CA GLN A 197 33.98 -2.17 5.27
C GLN A 197 32.52 -2.55 5.49
N LEU A 198 31.61 -1.60 5.38
CA LEU A 198 30.19 -1.82 5.52
C LEU A 198 29.54 -1.85 4.14
N LEU A 199 28.96 -3.00 3.79
CA LEU A 199 28.15 -3.17 2.59
C LEU A 199 26.68 -3.29 3.01
N ILE A 200 25.84 -2.38 2.50
CA ILE A 200 24.40 -2.39 2.73
C ILE A 200 23.73 -2.94 1.47
N HIS A 201 22.98 -4.01 1.61
CA HIS A 201 22.25 -4.64 0.52
C HIS A 201 20.85 -5.06 0.98
N ASN A 202 19.94 -5.33 0.04
CA ASN A 202 18.68 -5.99 0.35
C ASN A 202 18.79 -7.51 0.13
N ALA A 203 17.94 -8.29 0.80
CA ALA A 203 17.96 -9.74 0.72
C ALA A 203 17.68 -10.25 -0.71
N SER A 204 16.77 -9.59 -1.44
CA SER A 204 16.31 -10.05 -2.75
C SER A 204 17.38 -9.95 -3.86
N TRP A 205 18.32 -9.00 -3.73
CA TRP A 205 19.28 -8.68 -4.80
C TRP A 205 20.74 -8.85 -4.40
N GLY A 206 21.03 -8.67 -3.13
CA GLY A 206 22.40 -8.55 -2.65
C GLY A 206 22.97 -9.82 -2.04
N GLU A 207 22.13 -10.72 -1.56
CA GLU A 207 22.60 -11.89 -0.80
C GLU A 207 23.50 -12.81 -1.64
N ASP A 208 23.08 -13.15 -2.84
CA ASP A 208 23.87 -13.97 -3.76
C ASP A 208 25.16 -13.27 -4.20
N MET A 209 25.09 -11.95 -4.41
CA MET A 209 26.26 -11.14 -4.79
C MET A 209 27.27 -11.08 -3.65
N VAL A 210 26.84 -10.87 -2.41
CA VAL A 210 27.71 -10.86 -1.21
C VAL A 210 28.33 -12.24 -1.00
N ALA A 211 27.54 -13.30 -1.16
CA ALA A 211 28.05 -14.66 -1.08
C ALA A 211 29.08 -14.98 -2.18
N ALA A 212 28.91 -14.45 -3.38
CA ALA A 212 29.88 -14.57 -4.46
C ALA A 212 31.17 -13.79 -4.16
N MET A 213 31.07 -12.57 -3.65
CA MET A 213 32.21 -11.74 -3.25
C MET A 213 33.02 -12.40 -2.13
N ALA A 214 32.36 -12.98 -1.13
CA ALA A 214 33.03 -13.67 -0.01
C ALA A 214 33.86 -14.86 -0.51
N ARG A 215 33.36 -15.59 -1.53
CA ARG A 215 34.11 -16.72 -2.12
C ARG A 215 35.33 -16.29 -2.94
N THR A 216 35.37 -15.06 -3.43
CA THR A 216 36.48 -14.53 -4.24
C THR A 216 37.54 -13.80 -3.41
N SER A 217 37.25 -13.46 -2.15
CA SER A 217 38.16 -12.73 -1.26
C SER A 217 39.14 -13.63 -0.48
N ASP A 218 39.01 -14.96 -0.59
CA ASP A 218 39.92 -15.95 0.03
C ASP A 218 41.10 -16.33 -0.87
N GLY A 219 41.47 -15.50 -1.84
CA GLY A 219 42.61 -15.66 -2.75
C GLY A 219 43.68 -14.59 -2.55
#